data_923c66129596c51c3a08fde5268fca5a
#
_entry.id   923c66129596c51c3a08fde5268fca5a
#
_cell.length_a   1.000
_cell.length_b   1.000
_cell.length_c   1.000
_cell.angle_alpha   90.00
_cell.angle_beta   90.00
_cell.angle_gamma   90.00
#
_symmetry.space_group_name_H-M   'P 1'
#
loop_
_entity.id
_entity.type
_entity.pdbx_description
1 polymer ?
#
loop_
_entity_poly.entity_id
_entity_poly.type
_entity_poly.pdbx_seq_one_letter_code
_entity_poly.pdbx_strand_id
1 'polypeptide(L)'
;MGKYIEQYKQMYYCGDMLFYWLGDICKLIDLTEAKSLLDFGCGQGKQYCGWGDLDAHSTLGMMPALYDPGVEQFEKMPKGKFDGVYSTDVMEHIPEEELPESLELIFSKADKFVYLAICTSPSMATLPNGENAHCTLEDIDWWKEIVNRYRPTDILTHIRTYNQHDQSENFEVIA
;
A
#
# COMPACT_ATOMS: atom_id res chain seq x y z
N MET A 1 3.47 13.94 -7.41
CA MET A 1 2.06 13.67 -7.00
C MET A 1 1.18 14.84 -7.43
N GLY A 2 0.54 14.77 -8.56
CA GLY A 2 -0.10 15.96 -9.05
C GLY A 2 -1.57 15.80 -9.47
N LYS A 3 -1.75 15.45 -10.71
CA LYS A 3 -3.07 15.50 -11.37
C LYS A 3 -4.08 14.48 -10.84
N TYR A 4 -3.63 13.29 -10.43
CA TYR A 4 -4.49 12.22 -9.93
C TYR A 4 -4.95 12.42 -8.50
N ILE A 5 -4.13 12.97 -7.61
CA ILE A 5 -4.53 13.25 -6.22
C ILE A 5 -5.79 14.12 -6.15
N GLU A 6 -5.91 15.13 -7.00
CA GLU A 6 -7.11 15.98 -7.02
C GLU A 6 -8.37 15.21 -7.45
N GLN A 7 -8.23 14.17 -8.26
CA GLN A 7 -9.33 13.26 -8.58
C GLN A 7 -9.65 12.35 -7.37
N TYR A 8 -8.62 11.81 -6.73
CA TYR A 8 -8.78 10.94 -5.55
C TYR A 8 -9.39 11.66 -4.35
N LYS A 9 -9.09 12.94 -4.12
CA LYS A 9 -9.71 13.75 -3.08
C LYS A 9 -11.24 13.84 -3.18
N GLN A 10 -11.79 13.63 -4.37
CA GLN A 10 -13.23 13.61 -4.62
C GLN A 10 -13.85 12.22 -4.45
N MET A 11 -13.02 11.19 -4.26
CA MET A 11 -13.43 9.82 -4.05
C MET A 11 -13.46 9.50 -2.55
N TYR A 12 -14.17 8.43 -2.20
CA TYR A 12 -14.22 7.95 -0.83
C TYR A 12 -13.68 6.51 -0.79
N TYR A 13 -12.49 6.36 -0.24
CA TYR A 13 -11.87 5.07 -0.01
C TYR A 13 -11.89 4.74 1.48
N CYS A 14 -12.57 3.66 1.88
CA CYS A 14 -12.72 3.26 3.29
C CYS A 14 -11.38 2.90 3.92
N GLY A 15 -10.47 2.30 3.15
CA GLY A 15 -9.27 1.67 3.65
C GLY A 15 -9.64 0.41 4.44
N ASP A 16 -10.22 -0.60 3.76
CA ASP A 16 -10.68 -1.85 4.35
C ASP A 16 -10.05 -3.11 3.72
N MET A 17 -9.25 -2.94 2.67
CA MET A 17 -8.60 -4.06 1.98
C MET A 17 -7.47 -4.70 2.78
N LEU A 18 -6.91 -4.02 3.77
CA LEU A 18 -5.82 -4.53 4.61
C LEU A 18 -6.13 -5.90 5.24
N PHE A 19 -7.39 -6.20 5.55
CA PHE A 19 -7.77 -7.45 6.19
C PHE A 19 -7.35 -8.71 5.41
N TYR A 20 -7.29 -8.63 4.08
CA TYR A 20 -6.84 -9.73 3.24
C TYR A 20 -5.34 -10.01 3.38
N TRP A 21 -4.57 -9.01 3.80
CA TRP A 21 -3.10 -9.03 3.81
C TRP A 21 -2.49 -9.08 5.22
N LEU A 22 -3.31 -8.95 6.27
CA LEU A 22 -2.84 -8.95 7.66
C LEU A 22 -1.96 -10.14 8.00
N GLY A 23 -2.31 -11.34 7.52
CA GLY A 23 -1.54 -12.55 7.80
C GLY A 23 -0.11 -12.50 7.26
N ASP A 24 0.11 -11.89 6.10
CA ASP A 24 1.46 -11.74 5.54
C ASP A 24 2.24 -10.63 6.25
N ILE A 25 1.58 -9.52 6.56
CA ILE A 25 2.20 -8.41 7.30
C ILE A 25 2.61 -8.86 8.71
N CYS A 26 1.75 -9.62 9.42
CA CYS A 26 2.08 -10.18 10.73
C CYS A 26 3.31 -11.10 10.69
N LYS A 27 3.44 -11.95 9.65
CA LYS A 27 4.64 -12.77 9.45
C LYS A 27 5.91 -11.92 9.29
N LEU A 28 5.81 -10.78 8.59
CA LEU A 28 6.94 -9.85 8.44
C LEU A 28 7.27 -9.14 9.74
N ILE A 29 6.26 -8.74 10.52
CA ILE A 29 6.45 -8.18 11.87
C ILE A 29 7.23 -9.15 12.74
N ASP A 30 6.80 -10.42 12.77
CA ASP A 30 7.45 -11.46 13.58
C ASP A 30 8.88 -11.75 13.09
N LEU A 31 9.06 -11.92 11.78
CA LEU A 31 10.36 -12.22 11.17
C LEU A 31 11.40 -11.13 11.41
N THR A 32 10.98 -9.87 11.35
CA THR A 32 11.88 -8.70 11.46
C THR A 32 11.90 -8.09 12.86
N GLU A 33 11.08 -8.62 13.79
CA GLU A 33 10.86 -8.04 15.12
C GLU A 33 10.48 -6.56 15.05
N ALA A 34 9.60 -6.19 14.09
CA ALA A 34 9.20 -4.81 13.88
C ALA A 34 8.39 -4.26 15.05
N LYS A 35 8.65 -2.99 15.43
CA LYS A 35 8.01 -2.31 16.56
C LYS A 35 7.28 -1.02 16.14
N SER A 36 7.41 -0.64 14.88
CA SER A 36 6.74 0.54 14.31
C SER A 36 6.35 0.29 12.86
N LEU A 37 5.17 0.76 12.49
CA LEU A 37 4.59 0.54 11.16
C LEU A 37 4.09 1.85 10.55
N LEU A 38 4.15 1.93 9.23
CA LEU A 38 3.49 2.96 8.43
C LEU A 38 2.54 2.29 7.44
N ASP A 39 1.27 2.70 7.45
CA ASP A 39 0.29 2.40 6.40
C ASP A 39 0.34 3.53 5.36
N PHE A 40 0.86 3.21 4.18
CA PHE A 40 1.00 4.14 3.06
C PHE A 40 -0.18 3.97 2.10
N GLY A 41 -1.09 4.93 2.08
CA GLY A 41 -2.36 4.87 1.35
C GLY A 41 -3.49 4.30 2.21
N CYS A 42 -3.59 4.74 3.46
CA CYS A 42 -4.55 4.19 4.42
C CYS A 42 -6.02 4.52 4.15
N GLY A 43 -6.33 5.32 3.11
CA GLY A 43 -7.67 5.85 2.87
C GLY A 43 -8.21 6.58 4.11
N GLN A 44 -9.47 6.35 4.45
CA GLN A 44 -10.09 6.91 5.65
C GLN A 44 -9.65 6.22 6.96
N GLY A 45 -8.76 5.23 6.91
CA GLY A 45 -8.23 4.53 8.08
C GLY A 45 -9.29 3.73 8.85
N LYS A 46 -10.42 3.38 8.24
CA LYS A 46 -11.53 2.72 8.93
C LYS A 46 -11.21 1.30 9.40
N GLN A 47 -10.25 0.65 8.77
CA GLN A 47 -9.73 -0.65 9.19
C GLN A 47 -9.14 -0.64 10.61
N TYR A 48 -8.88 0.54 11.20
CA TYR A 48 -8.36 0.71 12.57
C TYR A 48 -9.41 1.23 13.56
N CYS A 49 -10.65 1.41 13.13
CA CYS A 49 -11.69 2.01 13.95
C CYS A 49 -12.62 0.99 14.64
N GLY A 50 -12.27 -0.31 14.62
CA GLY A 50 -13.07 -1.34 15.29
C GLY A 50 -14.46 -1.55 14.66
N TRP A 51 -14.55 -1.72 13.35
CA TRP A 51 -15.79 -2.07 12.67
C TRP A 51 -16.08 -3.57 12.84
N GLY A 52 -16.96 -3.89 13.77
CA GLY A 52 -17.30 -5.25 14.13
C GLY A 52 -16.18 -5.95 14.90
N ASP A 53 -16.02 -7.26 14.68
CA ASP A 53 -14.98 -8.09 15.31
C ASP A 53 -13.60 -7.94 14.64
N LEU A 54 -13.51 -7.14 13.56
CA LEU A 54 -12.30 -6.94 12.77
C LEU A 54 -11.68 -5.58 13.10
N ASP A 55 -10.61 -5.60 13.86
CA ASP A 55 -9.75 -4.44 14.13
C ASP A 55 -8.32 -4.77 13.74
N ALA A 56 -7.85 -4.14 12.65
CA ALA A 56 -6.50 -4.37 12.14
C ALA A 56 -5.42 -4.01 13.17
N HIS A 57 -5.67 -2.99 14.00
CA HIS A 57 -4.77 -2.60 15.09
C HIS A 57 -4.54 -3.76 16.09
N SER A 58 -5.62 -4.42 16.52
CA SER A 58 -5.52 -5.55 17.45
C SER A 58 -4.75 -6.73 16.83
N THR A 59 -4.96 -7.01 15.54
CA THR A 59 -4.29 -8.09 14.82
C THR A 59 -2.80 -7.79 14.62
N LEU A 60 -2.44 -6.55 14.26
CA LEU A 60 -1.06 -6.12 14.08
C LEU A 60 -0.30 -5.99 15.42
N GLY A 61 -1.01 -5.94 16.55
CA GLY A 61 -0.43 -5.73 17.87
C GLY A 61 0.09 -4.32 18.12
N MET A 62 -0.09 -3.41 17.17
CA MET A 62 0.29 -2.00 17.27
C MET A 62 -0.50 -1.13 16.30
N MET A 63 -0.72 0.13 16.67
CA MET A 63 -1.31 1.12 15.77
C MET A 63 -0.25 1.65 14.81
N PRO A 64 -0.41 1.50 13.49
CA PRO A 64 0.50 2.10 12.52
C PRO A 64 0.36 3.62 12.49
N ALA A 65 1.39 4.31 12.04
CA ALA A 65 1.25 5.66 11.54
C ALA A 65 0.47 5.61 10.21
N LEU A 66 -0.39 6.61 9.98
CA LEU A 66 -1.28 6.65 8.81
C LEU A 66 -0.84 7.77 7.86
N TYR A 67 -0.78 7.45 6.57
CA TYR A 67 -0.53 8.41 5.51
C TYR A 67 -1.42 8.14 4.31
N ASP A 68 -2.11 9.17 3.86
CA ASP A 68 -2.85 9.18 2.60
C ASP A 68 -2.92 10.61 2.05
N PRO A 69 -2.32 10.92 0.90
CA PRO A 69 -2.30 12.27 0.37
C PRO A 69 -3.67 12.77 -0.12
N GLY A 70 -4.62 11.86 -0.31
CA GLY A 70 -6.00 12.15 -0.69
C GLY A 70 -6.93 12.44 0.49
N VAL A 71 -6.48 12.24 1.73
CA VAL A 71 -7.30 12.38 2.95
C VAL A 71 -6.71 13.44 3.87
N GLU A 72 -7.41 14.56 4.04
CA GLU A 72 -6.93 15.76 4.75
C GLU A 72 -6.29 15.46 6.12
N GLN A 73 -6.91 14.57 6.91
CA GLN A 73 -6.39 14.22 8.23
C GLN A 73 -5.09 13.41 8.20
N PHE A 74 -4.78 12.75 7.07
CA PHE A 74 -3.61 11.88 6.88
C PHE A 74 -2.65 12.38 5.79
N GLU A 75 -2.88 13.55 5.20
CA GLU A 75 -2.09 14.09 4.08
C GLU A 75 -0.64 14.42 4.45
N LYS A 76 -0.34 14.57 5.74
CA LYS A 76 1.00 14.90 6.20
C LYS A 76 1.79 13.62 6.47
N MET A 77 2.84 13.40 5.67
CA MET A 77 3.74 12.28 5.87
C MET A 77 4.31 12.28 7.30
N PRO A 78 4.13 11.19 8.06
CA PRO A 78 4.71 11.05 9.39
C PRO A 78 6.24 11.19 9.39
N LYS A 79 6.79 11.80 10.45
CA LYS A 79 8.23 12.01 10.59
C LYS A 79 8.96 10.72 10.96
N GLY A 80 10.24 10.65 10.56
CA GLY A 80 11.10 9.52 10.87
C GLY A 80 10.91 8.35 9.92
N LYS A 81 11.48 7.22 10.32
CA LYS A 81 11.35 5.94 9.65
C LYS A 81 10.58 4.95 10.53
N PHE A 82 10.14 3.88 9.92
CA PHE A 82 9.36 2.81 10.55
C PHE A 82 10.02 1.47 10.26
N ASP A 83 9.96 0.54 11.20
CA ASP A 83 10.47 -0.82 10.98
C ASP A 83 9.82 -1.48 9.78
N GLY A 84 8.51 -1.30 9.61
CA GLY A 84 7.78 -1.78 8.44
C GLY A 84 6.94 -0.70 7.77
N VAL A 85 6.93 -0.71 6.44
CA VAL A 85 6.00 0.09 5.62
C VAL A 85 5.18 -0.88 4.77
N TYR A 86 3.88 -0.73 4.78
CA TYR A 86 3.01 -1.47 3.88
C TYR A 86 2.09 -0.55 3.10
N SER A 87 1.73 -0.99 1.90
CA SER A 87 0.82 -0.31 0.99
C SER A 87 -0.07 -1.35 0.34
N THR A 88 -1.37 -1.25 0.54
CA THR A 88 -2.34 -2.24 0.06
C THR A 88 -3.40 -1.57 -0.78
N ASP A 89 -3.51 -1.99 -2.04
CA ASP A 89 -4.47 -1.44 -3.01
C ASP A 89 -4.27 0.07 -3.25
N VAL A 90 -3.03 0.47 -3.50
CA VAL A 90 -2.62 1.87 -3.70
C VAL A 90 -1.78 2.05 -4.96
N MET A 91 -0.81 1.16 -5.19
CA MET A 91 0.20 1.37 -6.25
C MET A 91 -0.42 1.37 -7.66
N GLU A 92 -1.45 0.58 -7.90
CA GLU A 92 -2.22 0.53 -9.15
C GLU A 92 -2.99 1.82 -9.44
N HIS A 93 -3.19 2.64 -8.42
CA HIS A 93 -3.83 3.95 -8.55
C HIS A 93 -2.84 5.08 -8.88
N ILE A 94 -1.54 4.81 -8.82
CA ILE A 94 -0.49 5.79 -9.09
C ILE A 94 -0.08 5.68 -10.56
N PRO A 95 -0.11 6.78 -11.34
CA PRO A 95 0.39 6.77 -12.71
C PRO A 95 1.83 6.29 -12.80
N GLU A 96 2.17 5.58 -13.86
CA GLU A 96 3.51 5.01 -14.06
C GLU A 96 4.62 6.05 -13.90
N GLU A 97 4.41 7.27 -14.41
CA GLU A 97 5.36 8.38 -14.31
C GLU A 97 5.55 8.92 -12.88
N GLU A 98 4.60 8.66 -11.96
CA GLU A 98 4.68 9.08 -10.55
C GLU A 98 5.14 7.94 -9.61
N LEU A 99 5.21 6.70 -10.09
CA LEU A 99 5.66 5.55 -9.30
C LEU A 99 7.09 5.69 -8.75
N PRO A 100 8.07 6.23 -9.52
CA PRO A 100 9.41 6.46 -9.00
C PRO A 100 9.44 7.26 -7.71
N GLU A 101 8.79 8.40 -7.68
CA GLU A 101 8.70 9.28 -6.50
C GLU A 101 8.01 8.56 -5.31
N SER A 102 6.94 7.82 -5.60
CA SER A 102 6.19 7.08 -4.58
C SER A 102 6.99 5.94 -3.98
N LEU A 103 7.71 5.17 -4.80
CA LEU A 103 8.59 4.09 -4.34
C LEU A 103 9.78 4.63 -3.53
N GLU A 104 10.44 5.70 -4.00
CA GLU A 104 11.49 6.37 -3.24
C GLU A 104 10.99 6.83 -1.87
N LEU A 105 9.78 7.39 -1.82
CA LEU A 105 9.18 7.83 -0.56
C LEU A 105 8.89 6.65 0.37
N ILE A 106 8.29 5.56 -0.13
CA ILE A 106 8.03 4.33 0.64
C ILE A 106 9.33 3.79 1.24
N PHE A 107 10.35 3.58 0.41
CA PHE A 107 11.63 3.01 0.87
C PHE A 107 12.40 3.97 1.79
N SER A 108 12.28 5.28 1.60
CA SER A 108 12.88 6.26 2.51
C SER A 108 12.32 6.19 3.92
N LYS A 109 11.11 5.63 4.09
CA LYS A 109 10.40 5.47 5.36
C LYS A 109 10.60 4.10 6.01
N ALA A 110 11.11 3.11 5.30
CA ALA A 110 11.30 1.76 5.82
C ALA A 110 12.71 1.59 6.41
N ASP A 111 12.79 0.83 7.51
CA ASP A 111 14.07 0.41 8.11
C ASP A 111 14.32 -1.11 7.97
N LYS A 112 13.27 -1.94 7.94
CA LYS A 112 13.43 -3.40 7.91
C LYS A 112 12.68 -4.06 6.77
N PHE A 113 11.39 -3.71 6.55
CA PHE A 113 10.61 -4.31 5.47
C PHE A 113 9.66 -3.35 4.78
N VAL A 114 9.34 -3.69 3.53
CA VAL A 114 8.23 -3.13 2.74
C VAL A 114 7.33 -4.26 2.28
N TYR A 115 6.02 -4.08 2.40
CA TYR A 115 4.99 -4.96 1.86
C TYR A 115 4.09 -4.20 0.89
N LEU A 116 3.95 -4.71 -0.33
CA LEU A 116 3.09 -4.13 -1.36
C LEU A 116 2.04 -5.17 -1.79
N ALA A 117 0.75 -4.86 -1.64
CA ALA A 117 -0.32 -5.60 -2.27
C ALA A 117 -0.94 -4.76 -3.39
N ILE A 118 -0.99 -5.30 -4.61
CA ILE A 118 -1.29 -4.56 -5.82
C ILE A 118 -2.34 -5.31 -6.64
N CYS A 119 -3.42 -4.64 -7.00
CA CYS A 119 -4.42 -5.19 -7.91
C CYS A 119 -3.99 -5.02 -9.38
N THR A 120 -4.02 -6.12 -10.15
CA THR A 120 -3.64 -6.14 -11.56
C THR A 120 -4.83 -6.13 -12.52
N SER A 121 -6.05 -5.98 -11.99
CA SER A 121 -7.27 -5.88 -12.79
C SER A 121 -7.88 -4.49 -12.74
N PRO A 122 -8.67 -4.10 -13.76
CA PRO A 122 -9.40 -2.84 -13.73
C PRO A 122 -10.28 -2.70 -12.49
N SER A 123 -10.32 -1.50 -11.92
CA SER A 123 -11.21 -1.17 -10.81
C SER A 123 -12.68 -1.17 -11.25
N MET A 124 -13.57 -1.50 -10.32
CA MET A 124 -15.00 -1.22 -10.49
C MET A 124 -15.33 0.27 -10.36
N ALA A 125 -14.42 1.08 -9.82
CA ALA A 125 -14.60 2.52 -9.64
C ALA A 125 -14.04 3.29 -10.84
N THR A 126 -14.71 4.41 -11.13
CA THR A 126 -14.31 5.37 -12.16
C THR A 126 -14.03 6.71 -11.51
N LEU A 127 -12.94 7.35 -11.89
CA LEU A 127 -12.57 8.69 -11.42
C LEU A 127 -13.57 9.73 -11.96
N PRO A 128 -13.68 10.93 -11.34
CA PRO A 128 -14.54 12.00 -11.81
C PRO A 128 -14.32 12.43 -13.26
N ASN A 129 -13.12 12.24 -13.79
CA ASN A 129 -12.78 12.54 -15.19
C ASN A 129 -13.20 11.42 -16.19
N GLY A 130 -13.78 10.31 -15.71
CA GLY A 130 -14.23 9.18 -16.51
C GLY A 130 -13.18 8.08 -16.75
N GLU A 131 -11.96 8.24 -16.27
CA GLU A 131 -10.90 7.22 -16.34
C GLU A 131 -11.11 6.13 -15.26
N ASN A 132 -10.59 4.91 -15.51
CA ASN A 132 -10.61 3.86 -14.49
C ASN A 132 -9.73 4.28 -13.29
N ALA A 133 -10.16 3.93 -12.09
CA ALA A 133 -9.40 4.28 -10.90
C ALA A 133 -8.06 3.54 -10.80
N HIS A 134 -7.92 2.34 -11.38
CA HIS A 134 -6.64 1.69 -11.57
C HIS A 134 -6.02 2.15 -12.88
N CYS A 135 -4.96 2.93 -12.82
CA CYS A 135 -4.30 3.51 -13.99
C CYS A 135 -3.01 2.78 -14.39
N THR A 136 -2.43 1.97 -13.49
CA THR A 136 -1.24 1.15 -13.76
C THR A 136 -1.58 -0.32 -13.55
N LEU A 137 -1.80 -1.04 -14.64
CA LEU A 137 -2.27 -2.42 -14.67
C LEU A 137 -1.22 -3.33 -15.30
N GLU A 138 -0.23 -3.70 -14.53
CA GLU A 138 0.91 -4.49 -14.99
C GLU A 138 1.02 -5.81 -14.21
N ASP A 139 1.75 -6.79 -14.76
CA ASP A 139 1.95 -8.08 -14.13
C ASP A 139 3.00 -8.06 -13.00
N ILE A 140 3.15 -9.18 -12.29
CA ILE A 140 4.09 -9.29 -11.16
C ILE A 140 5.55 -9.08 -11.59
N ASP A 141 5.94 -9.51 -12.78
CA ASP A 141 7.33 -9.39 -13.25
C ASP A 141 7.68 -7.92 -13.52
N TRP A 142 6.74 -7.17 -14.09
CA TRP A 142 6.89 -5.73 -14.28
C TRP A 142 6.97 -4.99 -12.93
N TRP A 143 6.05 -5.28 -11.99
CA TRP A 143 6.08 -4.68 -10.65
C TRP A 143 7.38 -4.98 -9.91
N LYS A 144 7.86 -6.19 -10.02
CA LYS A 144 9.13 -6.62 -9.46
C LYS A 144 10.33 -5.85 -10.05
N GLU A 145 10.34 -5.66 -11.37
CA GLU A 145 11.39 -4.91 -12.04
C GLU A 145 11.43 -3.46 -11.56
N ILE A 146 10.29 -2.76 -11.55
CA ILE A 146 10.27 -1.35 -11.13
C ILE A 146 10.60 -1.20 -9.64
N VAL A 147 10.06 -2.04 -8.77
CA VAL A 147 10.36 -1.99 -7.34
C VAL A 147 11.85 -2.23 -7.07
N ASN A 148 12.47 -3.19 -7.77
CA ASN A 148 13.90 -3.48 -7.64
C ASN A 148 14.81 -2.31 -8.01
N ARG A 149 14.38 -1.39 -8.84
CA ARG A 149 15.17 -0.20 -9.20
C ARG A 149 15.29 0.79 -8.03
N TYR A 150 14.33 0.78 -7.11
CA TYR A 150 14.23 1.77 -6.03
C TYR A 150 14.49 1.20 -4.64
N ARG A 151 14.39 -0.12 -4.47
CA ARG A 151 14.58 -0.73 -3.16
C ARG A 151 16.06 -0.73 -2.73
N PRO A 152 16.37 -0.36 -1.48
CA PRO A 152 17.67 -0.66 -0.86
C PRO A 152 17.84 -2.19 -0.67
N THR A 153 19.06 -2.68 -0.80
CA THR A 153 19.35 -4.12 -0.70
C THR A 153 19.18 -4.70 0.71
N ASP A 154 19.14 -3.86 1.71
CA ASP A 154 18.99 -4.21 3.13
C ASP A 154 17.53 -4.15 3.62
N ILE A 155 16.59 -3.81 2.75
CA ILE A 155 15.16 -3.80 3.05
C ILE A 155 14.48 -5.05 2.47
N LEU A 156 13.97 -5.93 3.35
CA LEU A 156 13.17 -7.07 2.94
C LEU A 156 11.89 -6.59 2.26
N THR A 157 11.68 -6.98 1.01
CA THR A 157 10.54 -6.50 0.23
C THR A 157 9.66 -7.64 -0.24
N HIS A 158 8.38 -7.58 0.10
CA HIS A 158 7.37 -8.51 -0.37
C HIS A 158 6.40 -7.80 -1.32
N ILE A 159 6.15 -8.42 -2.47
CA ILE A 159 5.15 -7.97 -3.44
C ILE A 159 4.12 -9.08 -3.59
N ARG A 160 2.87 -8.73 -3.47
CA ARG A 160 1.74 -9.58 -3.83
C ARG A 160 0.91 -8.88 -4.89
N THR A 161 0.65 -9.57 -6.00
CA THR A 161 -0.33 -9.11 -6.98
C THR A 161 -1.54 -10.03 -6.98
N TYR A 162 -2.70 -9.49 -7.26
CA TYR A 162 -3.94 -10.24 -7.37
C TYR A 162 -4.85 -9.66 -8.43
N ASN A 163 -5.76 -10.48 -8.94
CA ASN A 163 -6.76 -10.07 -9.92
C ASN A 163 -8.15 -10.32 -9.34
N GLN A 164 -8.96 -9.26 -9.26
CA GLN A 164 -10.32 -9.32 -8.69
C GLN A 164 -11.29 -10.17 -9.51
N HIS A 165 -11.06 -10.33 -10.82
CA HIS A 165 -12.00 -10.98 -11.73
C HIS A 165 -11.80 -12.48 -11.82
N ASP A 166 -10.57 -12.97 -11.80
CA ASP A 166 -10.25 -14.40 -11.92
C ASP A 166 -9.67 -15.02 -10.64
N GLN A 167 -9.52 -14.20 -9.60
CA GLN A 167 -8.99 -14.59 -8.28
C GLN A 167 -7.56 -15.17 -8.34
N SER A 168 -6.81 -14.88 -9.41
CA SER A 168 -5.40 -15.25 -9.48
C SER A 168 -4.56 -14.37 -8.54
N GLU A 169 -3.60 -15.00 -7.88
CA GLU A 169 -2.66 -14.34 -6.98
C GLU A 169 -1.22 -14.75 -7.31
N ASN A 170 -0.30 -13.81 -7.23
CA ASN A 170 1.13 -14.06 -7.34
C ASN A 170 1.84 -13.44 -6.14
N PHE A 171 2.89 -14.10 -5.67
CA PHE A 171 3.66 -13.66 -4.52
C PHE A 171 5.15 -13.74 -4.81
N GLU A 172 5.85 -12.64 -4.56
CA GLU A 172 7.31 -12.55 -4.70
C GLU A 172 7.94 -11.96 -3.44
N VAL A 173 9.05 -12.58 -3.03
CA VAL A 173 9.95 -12.05 -1.99
C VAL A 173 11.22 -11.59 -2.66
N ILE A 174 11.55 -10.34 -2.44
CA ILE A 174 12.80 -9.74 -2.90
C ILE A 174 13.65 -9.50 -1.65
N ALA A 175 14.63 -10.38 -1.44
CA ALA A 175 15.55 -10.34 -0.32
C ALA A 175 16.83 -9.57 -0.65
#